data_40f0986058bc83c842b070adae302acc
#
_entry.id   40f0986058bc83c842b070adae302acc
#
_cell.length_a   1.000
_cell.length_b   1.000
_cell.length_c   1.000
_cell.angle_alpha   90.00
_cell.angle_beta   90.00
_cell.angle_gamma   90.00
#
_symmetry.space_group_name_H-M   'P 1'
#
loop_
_entity.id
_entity.type
_entity.pdbx_description
1 polymer ?
#
loop_
_entity_poly.entity_id
_entity_poly.type
_entity_poly.pdbx_seq_one_letter_code
_entity_poly.pdbx_strand_id
1 'polypeptide(L)'
;YMKIFEDLKSWLSILTGFDDCSLQPNSGAQGEYTGLLTIRAYHISRSERHRNICLVPESAHGTNPASAIMAGMSVKIISCDQNGNIDLQDLKTKAELYSKNLSAIMLTYPSTHGIFENEIQEACEIVHKHGGQVYIDGANLNAMVGLCKPGEFGGDVMHINLHKTFCIPHGGGGPGMGPIVCKKHLSKFLPAHSYNTPNDDENAINSVSAAPYGSSSILLISWVYISLLNSKGLTEATKIAILNANYMAE
;
A
#
# COMPACT_ATOMS: atom_id res chain seq x y z
N TYR A 1 19.98 -2.79 16.26
CA TYR A 1 19.19 -2.25 15.11
C TYR A 1 18.36 -3.34 14.47
N MET A 2 18.90 -4.54 14.16
CA MET A 2 18.15 -5.63 13.49
C MET A 2 16.83 -5.94 14.19
N LYS A 3 16.84 -6.06 15.54
CA LYS A 3 15.60 -6.26 16.32
C LYS A 3 14.56 -5.18 16.07
N ILE A 4 14.95 -3.91 15.95
CA ILE A 4 14.03 -2.80 15.66
C ILE A 4 13.38 -2.99 14.29
N PHE A 5 14.13 -3.41 13.29
CA PHE A 5 13.61 -3.65 11.94
C PHE A 5 12.69 -4.85 11.90
N GLU A 6 13.03 -5.93 12.59
CA GLU A 6 12.20 -7.13 12.68
C GLU A 6 10.87 -6.84 13.43
N ASP A 7 10.94 -6.13 14.57
CA ASP A 7 9.76 -5.71 15.31
C ASP A 7 8.84 -4.84 14.42
N LEU A 8 9.40 -3.83 13.74
CA LEU A 8 8.62 -2.95 12.86
C LEU A 8 7.97 -3.72 11.70
N LYS A 9 8.71 -4.59 11.02
CA LYS A 9 8.16 -5.44 9.95
C LYS A 9 6.98 -6.26 10.45
N SER A 10 7.17 -6.94 11.59
CA SER A 10 6.14 -7.75 12.22
C SER A 10 4.91 -6.91 12.63
N TRP A 11 5.12 -5.78 13.30
CA TRP A 11 4.01 -4.93 13.77
C TRP A 11 3.22 -4.32 12.62
N LEU A 12 3.90 -3.83 11.59
CA LEU A 12 3.23 -3.26 10.42
C LEU A 12 2.40 -4.32 9.68
N SER A 13 2.92 -5.54 9.53
CA SER A 13 2.17 -6.65 8.96
C SER A 13 0.94 -7.00 9.79
N ILE A 14 1.08 -7.14 11.11
CA ILE A 14 -0.04 -7.46 12.02
C ILE A 14 -1.11 -6.37 12.00
N LEU A 15 -0.71 -5.10 12.07
CA LEU A 15 -1.63 -3.95 12.11
C LEU A 15 -2.46 -3.82 10.84
N THR A 16 -1.93 -4.25 9.72
CA THR A 16 -2.55 -4.11 8.40
C THR A 16 -3.14 -5.40 7.84
N GLY A 17 -2.89 -6.55 8.49
CA GLY A 17 -3.40 -7.86 8.09
C GLY A 17 -2.69 -8.48 6.89
N PHE A 18 -1.43 -8.08 6.67
CA PHE A 18 -0.55 -8.66 5.64
C PHE A 18 0.46 -9.64 6.25
N ASP A 19 1.19 -10.36 5.38
CA ASP A 19 2.05 -11.46 5.78
C ASP A 19 3.53 -11.10 5.83
N ASP A 20 3.95 -10.10 5.05
CA ASP A 20 5.36 -9.70 4.97
C ASP A 20 5.51 -8.19 4.73
N CYS A 21 6.71 -7.67 4.99
CA CYS A 21 7.00 -6.24 4.96
C CYS A 21 8.42 -5.96 4.45
N SER A 22 8.56 -4.92 3.61
CA SER A 22 9.85 -4.33 3.28
C SER A 22 9.93 -2.89 3.79
N LEU A 23 11.00 -2.59 4.53
CA LEU A 23 11.31 -1.24 5.04
C LEU A 23 12.19 -0.44 4.05
N GLN A 24 12.43 -0.96 2.85
CA GLN A 24 13.37 -0.34 1.91
C GLN A 24 12.85 0.98 1.31
N PRO A 25 11.56 1.12 0.91
CA PRO A 25 11.08 2.38 0.34
C PRO A 25 11.14 3.54 1.33
N ASN A 26 11.69 4.68 0.89
CA ASN A 26 11.94 5.85 1.74
C ASN A 26 10.97 7.03 1.52
N SER A 27 9.90 6.80 0.78
CA SER A 27 8.79 7.76 0.58
C SER A 27 7.51 7.04 0.19
N GLY A 28 6.35 7.71 0.30
CA GLY A 28 5.07 7.15 -0.16
C GLY A 28 5.10 6.78 -1.63
N ALA A 29 5.50 7.70 -2.50
CA ALA A 29 5.60 7.46 -3.95
C ALA A 29 6.57 6.31 -4.29
N GLN A 30 7.68 6.17 -3.55
CA GLN A 30 8.57 5.03 -3.74
C GLN A 30 7.92 3.72 -3.26
N GLY A 31 7.10 3.76 -2.21
CA GLY A 31 6.27 2.63 -1.77
C GLY A 31 5.24 2.24 -2.83
N GLU A 32 4.56 3.23 -3.45
CA GLU A 32 3.65 2.97 -4.58
C GLU A 32 4.37 2.23 -5.72
N TYR A 33 5.48 2.80 -6.18
CA TYR A 33 6.29 2.22 -7.24
C TYR A 33 6.76 0.80 -6.90
N THR A 34 7.25 0.59 -5.67
CA THR A 34 7.73 -0.71 -5.20
C THR A 34 6.61 -1.75 -5.17
N GLY A 35 5.44 -1.39 -4.66
CA GLY A 35 4.28 -2.29 -4.62
C GLY A 35 3.84 -2.73 -6.02
N LEU A 36 3.83 -1.80 -6.97
CA LEU A 36 3.49 -2.11 -8.37
C LEU A 36 4.56 -2.94 -9.08
N LEU A 37 5.85 -2.70 -8.80
CA LEU A 37 6.94 -3.57 -9.28
C LEU A 37 6.83 -4.99 -8.73
N THR A 38 6.47 -5.14 -7.46
CA THR A 38 6.22 -6.43 -6.81
C THR A 38 5.09 -7.19 -7.51
N ILE A 39 3.98 -6.51 -7.82
CA ILE A 39 2.87 -7.09 -8.62
C ILE A 39 3.34 -7.47 -10.03
N ARG A 40 4.13 -6.64 -10.68
CA ARG A 40 4.65 -6.96 -12.01
C ARG A 40 5.57 -8.19 -12.00
N ALA A 41 6.46 -8.28 -11.02
CA ALA A 41 7.34 -9.45 -10.87
C ALA A 41 6.52 -10.73 -10.65
N TYR A 42 5.45 -10.66 -9.87
CA TYR A 42 4.50 -11.76 -9.70
C TYR A 42 3.91 -12.21 -11.05
N HIS A 43 3.37 -11.29 -11.86
CA HIS A 43 2.82 -11.65 -13.17
C HIS A 43 3.89 -12.19 -14.13
N ILE A 44 5.09 -11.61 -14.14
CA ILE A 44 6.21 -12.07 -14.96
C ILE A 44 6.61 -13.51 -14.60
N SER A 45 6.66 -13.85 -13.31
CA SER A 45 7.01 -15.19 -12.84
C SER A 45 5.99 -16.26 -13.28
N ARG A 46 4.77 -15.83 -13.60
CA ARG A 46 3.70 -16.68 -14.12
C ARG A 46 3.63 -16.73 -15.66
N SER A 47 4.63 -16.17 -16.34
CA SER A 47 4.63 -15.98 -17.80
C SER A 47 3.51 -15.06 -18.31
N GLU A 48 2.97 -14.21 -17.46
CA GLU A 48 1.89 -13.27 -17.73
C GLU A 48 2.40 -11.83 -17.95
N ARG A 49 3.54 -11.68 -18.62
CA ARG A 49 4.17 -10.36 -18.89
C ARG A 49 3.25 -9.38 -19.63
N HIS A 50 2.24 -9.89 -20.31
CA HIS A 50 1.22 -9.12 -21.03
C HIS A 50 0.25 -8.40 -20.08
N ARG A 51 0.14 -8.80 -18.80
CA ARG A 51 -0.66 -8.10 -17.80
C ARG A 51 0.01 -6.79 -17.40
N ASN A 52 -0.42 -5.72 -18.00
CA ASN A 52 0.17 -4.38 -17.84
C ASN A 52 -0.88 -3.26 -17.69
N ILE A 53 -2.15 -3.57 -17.56
CA ILE A 53 -3.20 -2.58 -17.30
C ILE A 53 -3.33 -2.38 -15.78
N CYS A 54 -3.28 -1.11 -15.35
CA CYS A 54 -3.58 -0.69 -14.00
C CYS A 54 -4.85 0.16 -13.99
N LEU A 55 -5.86 -0.28 -13.24
CA LEU A 55 -7.09 0.49 -13.01
C LEU A 55 -6.83 1.50 -11.89
N VAL A 56 -7.28 2.73 -12.06
CA VAL A 56 -7.09 3.80 -11.07
C VAL A 56 -8.38 4.61 -10.98
N PRO A 57 -9.04 4.72 -9.82
CA PRO A 57 -10.20 5.59 -9.64
C PRO A 57 -9.84 7.05 -9.90
N GLU A 58 -10.77 7.82 -10.45
CA GLU A 58 -10.56 9.25 -10.73
C GLU A 58 -10.34 10.07 -9.44
N SER A 59 -10.83 9.57 -8.30
CA SER A 59 -10.58 10.13 -6.97
C SER A 59 -9.18 9.86 -6.43
N ALA A 60 -8.37 9.01 -7.08
CA ALA A 60 -7.04 8.66 -6.59
C ALA A 60 -6.09 9.86 -6.57
N HIS A 61 -5.11 9.83 -5.67
CA HIS A 61 -4.06 10.83 -5.65
C HIS A 61 -3.27 10.82 -6.97
N GLY A 62 -2.88 11.99 -7.46
CA GLY A 62 -2.17 12.13 -8.75
C GLY A 62 -0.84 11.36 -8.86
N THR A 63 -0.23 10.95 -7.74
CA THR A 63 0.96 10.09 -7.74
C THR A 63 0.66 8.64 -8.13
N ASN A 64 -0.56 8.16 -7.91
CA ASN A 64 -0.92 6.77 -8.23
C ASN A 64 -0.79 6.46 -9.73
N PRO A 65 -1.43 7.21 -10.65
CA PRO A 65 -1.23 6.98 -12.08
C PRO A 65 0.22 7.20 -12.52
N ALA A 66 0.94 8.15 -11.92
CA ALA A 66 2.36 8.39 -12.24
C ALA A 66 3.22 7.18 -11.85
N SER A 67 3.04 6.63 -10.66
CA SER A 67 3.75 5.43 -10.18
C SER A 67 3.44 4.21 -11.05
N ALA A 68 2.18 4.05 -11.51
CA ALA A 68 1.80 2.98 -12.42
C ALA A 68 2.52 3.07 -13.77
N ILE A 69 2.60 4.28 -14.34
CA ILE A 69 3.33 4.52 -15.60
C ILE A 69 4.82 4.24 -15.40
N MET A 70 5.43 4.71 -14.32
CA MET A 70 6.83 4.44 -13.98
C MET A 70 7.11 2.94 -13.83
N ALA A 71 6.17 2.18 -13.27
CA ALA A 71 6.26 0.73 -13.20
C ALA A 71 6.02 0.02 -14.55
N GLY A 72 5.80 0.78 -15.65
CA GLY A 72 5.59 0.26 -17.00
C GLY A 72 4.19 -0.30 -17.21
N MET A 73 3.19 0.20 -16.49
CA MET A 73 1.78 -0.14 -16.67
C MET A 73 1.05 0.94 -17.49
N SER A 74 0.00 0.54 -18.18
CA SER A 74 -0.94 1.44 -18.85
C SER A 74 -2.13 1.72 -17.93
N VAL A 75 -2.36 2.98 -17.61
CA VAL A 75 -3.43 3.40 -16.71
C VAL A 75 -4.77 3.45 -17.43
N LYS A 76 -5.82 2.94 -16.77
CA LYS A 76 -7.22 3.11 -17.15
C LYS A 76 -8.00 3.67 -15.97
N ILE A 77 -8.63 4.81 -16.17
CA ILE A 77 -9.38 5.48 -15.11
C ILE A 77 -10.72 4.77 -14.88
N ILE A 78 -11.12 4.64 -13.63
CA ILE A 78 -12.43 4.19 -13.17
C ILE A 78 -13.18 5.42 -12.68
N SER A 79 -14.44 5.55 -13.09
CA SER A 79 -15.32 6.63 -12.64
C SER A 79 -15.68 6.46 -11.15
N CYS A 80 -16.02 7.57 -10.52
CA CYS A 80 -16.66 7.59 -9.21
C CYS A 80 -18.13 7.99 -9.36
N ASP A 81 -18.96 7.55 -8.39
CA ASP A 81 -20.35 7.96 -8.30
C ASP A 81 -20.47 9.42 -7.77
N GLN A 82 -21.68 9.93 -7.69
CA GLN A 82 -21.96 11.30 -7.19
C GLN A 82 -21.58 11.50 -5.71
N ASN A 83 -21.40 10.41 -4.96
CA ASN A 83 -21.00 10.43 -3.56
C ASN A 83 -19.48 10.27 -3.39
N GLY A 84 -18.74 10.06 -4.49
CA GLY A 84 -17.29 9.87 -4.49
C GLY A 84 -16.84 8.42 -4.22
N ASN A 85 -17.76 7.44 -4.22
CA ASN A 85 -17.42 6.02 -4.18
C ASN A 85 -17.01 5.55 -5.58
N ILE A 86 -16.30 4.44 -5.66
CA ILE A 86 -15.98 3.78 -6.94
C ILE A 86 -17.27 3.31 -7.61
N ASP A 87 -17.43 3.66 -8.88
CA ASP A 87 -18.51 3.10 -9.70
C ASP A 87 -18.22 1.63 -10.01
N LEU A 88 -18.88 0.73 -9.25
CA LEU A 88 -18.72 -0.71 -9.43
C LEU A 88 -19.13 -1.22 -10.81
N GLN A 89 -20.07 -0.55 -11.48
CA GLN A 89 -20.50 -0.96 -12.82
C GLN A 89 -19.42 -0.63 -13.85
N ASP A 90 -18.82 0.54 -13.75
CA ASP A 90 -17.67 0.92 -14.59
C ASP A 90 -16.46 0.02 -14.31
N LEU A 91 -16.19 -0.28 -13.01
CA LEU A 91 -15.16 -1.21 -12.61
C LEU A 91 -15.35 -2.61 -13.23
N LYS A 92 -16.55 -3.18 -13.13
CA LYS A 92 -16.91 -4.48 -13.74
C LYS A 92 -16.67 -4.48 -15.25
N THR A 93 -17.18 -3.46 -15.92
CA THR A 93 -17.04 -3.30 -17.37
C THR A 93 -15.59 -3.25 -17.81
N LYS A 94 -14.77 -2.46 -17.11
CA LYS A 94 -13.34 -2.30 -17.43
C LYS A 94 -12.52 -3.53 -17.04
N ALA A 95 -12.79 -4.15 -15.88
CA ALA A 95 -12.14 -5.38 -15.48
C ALA A 95 -12.38 -6.52 -16.47
N GLU A 96 -13.61 -6.64 -16.99
CA GLU A 96 -13.96 -7.62 -18.01
C GLU A 96 -13.29 -7.30 -19.36
N LEU A 97 -13.37 -6.05 -19.83
CA LEU A 97 -12.75 -5.57 -21.07
C LEU A 97 -11.24 -5.84 -21.09
N TYR A 98 -10.57 -5.60 -19.98
CA TYR A 98 -9.11 -5.75 -19.87
C TYR A 98 -8.70 -7.06 -19.19
N SER A 99 -9.59 -8.03 -18.98
CA SER A 99 -9.35 -9.23 -18.16
C SER A 99 -8.05 -9.97 -18.49
N LYS A 100 -7.69 -10.06 -19.78
CA LYS A 100 -6.44 -10.70 -20.22
C LYS A 100 -5.18 -9.92 -19.84
N ASN A 101 -5.29 -8.60 -19.74
CA ASN A 101 -4.17 -7.68 -19.53
C ASN A 101 -4.20 -6.99 -18.16
N LEU A 102 -5.23 -7.23 -17.36
CA LEU A 102 -5.39 -6.61 -16.04
C LEU A 102 -4.27 -7.07 -15.11
N SER A 103 -3.45 -6.12 -14.69
CA SER A 103 -2.35 -6.33 -13.74
C SER A 103 -2.76 -5.97 -12.32
N ALA A 104 -3.33 -4.77 -12.14
CA ALA A 104 -3.65 -4.24 -10.82
C ALA A 104 -4.78 -3.22 -10.86
N ILE A 105 -5.33 -2.96 -9.68
CA ILE A 105 -6.04 -1.73 -9.33
C ILE A 105 -5.29 -1.02 -8.23
N MET A 106 -5.28 0.32 -8.23
CA MET A 106 -4.79 1.13 -7.10
C MET A 106 -5.97 1.77 -6.40
N LEU A 107 -6.17 1.43 -5.14
CA LEU A 107 -7.26 1.93 -4.30
C LEU A 107 -6.70 2.74 -3.13
N THR A 108 -7.29 3.89 -2.84
CA THR A 108 -7.04 4.64 -1.61
C THR A 108 -8.16 4.33 -0.62
N TYR A 109 -7.82 3.87 0.60
CA TYR A 109 -8.83 3.54 1.60
C TYR A 109 -8.40 4.00 3.01
N PRO A 110 -9.27 4.74 3.77
CA PRO A 110 -10.46 5.44 3.25
C PRO A 110 -10.11 6.29 2.02
N SER A 111 -11.12 6.63 1.18
CA SER A 111 -10.86 7.36 -0.06
C SER A 111 -10.26 8.74 0.18
N THR A 112 -9.78 9.40 -0.87
CA THR A 112 -9.28 10.79 -0.79
C THR A 112 -10.36 11.79 -0.34
N HIS A 113 -11.63 11.42 -0.45
CA HIS A 113 -12.76 12.18 0.07
C HIS A 113 -13.11 11.85 1.53
N GLY A 114 -12.35 10.96 2.18
CA GLY A 114 -12.59 10.52 3.56
C GLY A 114 -13.71 9.49 3.72
N ILE A 115 -14.11 8.83 2.63
CA ILE A 115 -15.23 7.88 2.63
C ILE A 115 -14.70 6.46 2.91
N PHE A 116 -15.33 5.77 3.86
CA PHE A 116 -15.19 4.33 4.06
C PHE A 116 -16.22 3.63 3.15
N GLU A 117 -15.81 3.30 1.94
CA GLU A 117 -16.67 2.66 0.95
C GLU A 117 -17.10 1.26 1.41
N ASN A 118 -18.42 1.03 1.47
CA ASN A 118 -18.98 -0.25 1.92
C ASN A 118 -18.69 -1.40 0.96
N GLU A 119 -18.57 -1.07 -0.33
CA GLU A 119 -18.37 -2.05 -1.41
C GLU A 119 -16.91 -2.34 -1.73
N ILE A 120 -15.98 -1.92 -0.87
CA ILE A 120 -14.53 -2.11 -1.11
C ILE A 120 -14.15 -3.59 -1.31
N GLN A 121 -14.80 -4.51 -0.59
CA GLN A 121 -14.56 -5.95 -0.74
C GLN A 121 -15.00 -6.44 -2.12
N GLU A 122 -16.19 -6.02 -2.58
CA GLU A 122 -16.69 -6.36 -3.91
C GLU A 122 -15.76 -5.81 -5.00
N ALA A 123 -15.26 -4.58 -4.84
CA ALA A 123 -14.27 -4.01 -5.77
C ALA A 123 -13.00 -4.87 -5.86
N CYS A 124 -12.47 -5.34 -4.72
CA CYS A 124 -11.33 -6.25 -4.69
C CYS A 124 -11.63 -7.59 -5.38
N GLU A 125 -12.78 -8.19 -5.09
CA GLU A 125 -13.20 -9.48 -5.67
C GLU A 125 -13.34 -9.40 -7.19
N ILE A 126 -13.89 -8.30 -7.72
CA ILE A 126 -14.00 -8.07 -9.17
C ILE A 126 -12.61 -8.13 -9.82
N VAL A 127 -11.63 -7.44 -9.23
CA VAL A 127 -10.26 -7.41 -9.76
C VAL A 127 -9.60 -8.78 -9.71
N HIS A 128 -9.71 -9.48 -8.58
CA HIS A 128 -9.17 -10.83 -8.40
C HIS A 128 -9.79 -11.84 -9.37
N LYS A 129 -11.11 -11.77 -9.59
CA LYS A 129 -11.82 -12.63 -10.56
C LYS A 129 -11.23 -12.53 -11.97
N HIS A 130 -10.69 -11.38 -12.33
CA HIS A 130 -10.06 -11.13 -13.63
C HIS A 130 -8.52 -11.26 -13.59
N GLY A 131 -7.97 -11.81 -12.50
CA GLY A 131 -6.54 -12.12 -12.33
C GLY A 131 -5.64 -10.93 -11.99
N GLY A 132 -6.22 -9.76 -11.74
CA GLY A 132 -5.49 -8.59 -11.26
C GLY A 132 -5.18 -8.69 -9.76
N GLN A 133 -4.28 -7.82 -9.29
CA GLN A 133 -3.90 -7.68 -7.88
C GLN A 133 -4.40 -6.33 -7.34
N VAL A 134 -4.65 -6.26 -6.04
CA VAL A 134 -5.16 -5.06 -5.38
C VAL A 134 -4.03 -4.38 -4.62
N TYR A 135 -3.66 -3.19 -5.08
CA TYR A 135 -2.76 -2.29 -4.38
C TYR A 135 -3.58 -1.29 -3.56
N ILE A 136 -3.26 -1.15 -2.27
CA ILE A 136 -3.90 -0.19 -1.37
C ILE A 136 -2.94 0.98 -1.09
N ASP A 137 -3.38 2.19 -1.36
CA ASP A 137 -2.70 3.41 -0.92
C ASP A 137 -2.96 3.63 0.58
N GLY A 138 -1.93 3.47 1.38
CA GLY A 138 -1.99 3.56 2.84
C GLY A 138 -1.79 4.97 3.41
N ALA A 139 -1.92 6.01 2.59
CA ALA A 139 -1.79 7.39 3.06
C ALA A 139 -2.77 7.74 4.19
N ASN A 140 -3.93 7.10 4.23
CA ASN A 140 -4.99 7.32 5.21
C ASN A 140 -5.06 6.25 6.30
N LEU A 141 -4.02 5.44 6.49
CA LEU A 141 -3.97 4.36 7.48
C LEU A 141 -4.26 4.84 8.92
N ASN A 142 -3.99 6.10 9.24
CA ASN A 142 -4.31 6.71 10.54
C ASN A 142 -5.81 6.65 10.90
N ALA A 143 -6.69 6.45 9.93
CA ALA A 143 -8.12 6.23 10.16
C ALA A 143 -8.50 4.74 10.29
N MET A 144 -7.55 3.81 10.19
CA MET A 144 -7.81 2.37 10.16
C MET A 144 -7.15 1.58 11.28
N VAL A 145 -6.03 2.05 11.84
CA VAL A 145 -5.24 1.28 12.82
C VAL A 145 -6.09 0.83 14.00
N GLY A 146 -6.17 -0.49 14.20
CA GLY A 146 -6.97 -1.11 15.25
C GLY A 146 -8.48 -1.17 15.00
N LEU A 147 -8.97 -0.66 13.87
CA LEU A 147 -10.38 -0.67 13.48
C LEU A 147 -10.65 -1.59 12.28
N CYS A 148 -9.81 -1.54 11.26
CA CYS A 148 -9.88 -2.47 10.14
C CYS A 148 -8.49 -2.76 9.57
N LYS A 149 -8.37 -3.84 8.80
CA LYS A 149 -7.11 -4.29 8.24
C LYS A 149 -7.25 -4.49 6.73
N PRO A 150 -6.54 -3.67 5.93
CA PRO A 150 -6.64 -3.74 4.47
C PRO A 150 -6.32 -5.11 3.86
N GLY A 151 -5.41 -5.86 4.45
CA GLY A 151 -5.13 -7.23 4.03
C GLY A 151 -6.29 -8.20 4.24
N GLU A 152 -7.24 -7.92 5.14
CA GLU A 152 -8.38 -8.81 5.42
C GLU A 152 -9.57 -8.52 4.50
N PHE A 153 -9.68 -7.32 3.91
CA PHE A 153 -10.76 -7.00 2.97
C PHE A 153 -10.40 -7.16 1.49
N GLY A 154 -9.21 -7.65 1.16
CA GLY A 154 -8.83 -7.98 -0.21
C GLY A 154 -7.61 -7.27 -0.76
N GLY A 155 -6.89 -6.48 0.03
CA GLY A 155 -5.61 -5.90 -0.38
C GLY A 155 -4.51 -6.96 -0.56
N ASP A 156 -3.74 -6.88 -1.64
CA ASP A 156 -2.60 -7.77 -1.90
C ASP A 156 -1.27 -7.14 -1.53
N VAL A 157 -1.13 -5.84 -1.74
CA VAL A 157 0.02 -5.04 -1.32
C VAL A 157 -0.44 -3.64 -0.91
N MET A 158 0.24 -3.06 0.06
CA MET A 158 -0.06 -1.72 0.56
C MET A 158 1.24 -0.99 0.90
N HIS A 159 1.34 0.31 0.59
CA HIS A 159 2.37 1.14 1.19
C HIS A 159 1.86 1.84 2.46
N ILE A 160 2.76 2.17 3.34
CA ILE A 160 2.47 2.83 4.62
C ILE A 160 3.31 4.11 4.71
N ASN A 161 2.66 5.26 4.92
CA ASN A 161 3.38 6.49 5.22
C ASN A 161 3.65 6.58 6.72
N LEU A 162 4.85 6.21 7.18
CA LEU A 162 5.20 6.31 8.60
C LEU A 162 5.17 7.76 9.09
N HIS A 163 5.40 8.72 8.20
CA HIS A 163 5.34 10.16 8.47
C HIS A 163 3.91 10.74 8.49
N LYS A 164 2.88 9.93 8.28
CA LYS A 164 1.46 10.31 8.44
C LYS A 164 0.83 9.61 9.63
N THR A 165 1.09 8.30 9.78
CA THR A 165 0.41 7.44 10.76
C THR A 165 1.28 7.13 11.98
N PHE A 166 2.61 7.07 11.84
CA PHE A 166 3.52 6.57 12.87
C PHE A 166 4.60 7.59 13.28
N CYS A 167 4.20 8.86 13.37
CA CYS A 167 4.91 9.90 14.11
C CYS A 167 6.25 10.39 13.52
N ILE A 168 6.68 9.96 12.35
CA ILE A 168 7.88 10.52 11.71
C ILE A 168 7.61 11.98 11.33
N PRO A 169 8.48 12.95 11.70
CA PRO A 169 8.17 14.38 11.57
C PRO A 169 8.22 14.96 10.16
N HIS A 170 8.82 14.34 9.19
CA HIS A 170 8.96 14.69 7.75
C HIS A 170 8.72 16.15 7.34
N GLY A 171 7.69 16.81 7.88
CA GLY A 171 7.22 18.16 7.55
C GLY A 171 8.21 19.30 7.77
N GLY A 172 9.28 19.10 8.51
CA GLY A 172 10.36 20.08 8.69
C GLY A 172 11.51 19.94 7.68
N GLY A 173 11.36 19.11 6.62
CA GLY A 173 12.41 18.83 5.64
C GLY A 173 13.24 17.59 5.97
N GLY A 174 12.85 16.80 6.94
CA GLY A 174 13.44 15.50 7.23
C GLY A 174 13.00 14.41 6.24
N PRO A 175 13.65 13.22 6.26
CA PRO A 175 13.27 12.12 5.39
C PRO A 175 11.89 11.55 5.74
N GLY A 176 11.19 11.02 4.74
CA GLY A 176 10.00 10.20 4.91
C GLY A 176 10.34 8.70 4.92
N MET A 177 9.33 7.87 5.14
CA MET A 177 9.40 6.42 4.98
C MET A 177 8.09 5.89 4.41
N GLY A 178 8.21 4.97 3.47
CA GLY A 178 7.07 4.36 2.78
C GLY A 178 7.17 2.83 2.71
N PRO A 179 7.29 2.10 3.85
CA PRO A 179 7.31 0.65 3.84
C PRO A 179 6.16 0.08 3.04
N ILE A 180 6.40 -1.08 2.42
CA ILE A 180 5.32 -1.87 1.83
C ILE A 180 5.09 -3.15 2.62
N VAL A 181 3.83 -3.53 2.71
CA VAL A 181 3.37 -4.82 3.26
C VAL A 181 2.62 -5.57 2.17
N CYS A 182 2.69 -6.90 2.17
CA CYS A 182 2.07 -7.70 1.13
C CYS A 182 1.56 -9.06 1.63
N LYS A 183 0.67 -9.66 0.85
CA LYS A 183 0.22 -11.04 1.04
C LYS A 183 1.30 -12.05 0.69
N LYS A 184 1.19 -13.23 1.27
CA LYS A 184 2.19 -14.31 1.19
C LYS A 184 2.65 -14.64 -0.23
N HIS A 185 1.73 -14.64 -1.20
CA HIS A 185 2.05 -14.95 -2.59
C HIS A 185 2.94 -13.91 -3.27
N LEU A 186 3.01 -12.68 -2.72
CA LEU A 186 3.87 -11.59 -3.19
C LEU A 186 5.20 -11.49 -2.43
N SER A 187 5.36 -12.15 -1.28
CA SER A 187 6.52 -11.97 -0.38
C SER A 187 7.87 -12.17 -1.06
N LYS A 188 7.98 -13.18 -1.91
CA LYS A 188 9.25 -13.49 -2.62
C LYS A 188 9.65 -12.47 -3.68
N PHE A 189 8.75 -11.55 -4.03
CA PHE A 189 9.00 -10.49 -5.00
C PHE A 189 9.33 -9.15 -4.34
N LEU A 190 9.40 -9.08 -3.01
CA LEU A 190 9.83 -7.89 -2.29
C LEU A 190 11.26 -7.48 -2.71
N PRO A 191 11.62 -6.19 -2.60
CA PRO A 191 12.91 -5.71 -3.10
C PRO A 191 14.09 -6.33 -2.34
N ALA A 192 15.00 -6.94 -3.07
CA ALA A 192 16.30 -7.36 -2.58
C ALA A 192 17.27 -6.17 -2.44
N HIS A 193 18.34 -6.36 -1.71
CA HIS A 193 19.42 -5.39 -1.62
C HIS A 193 20.76 -6.13 -1.45
N SER A 194 21.74 -5.77 -2.27
CA SER A 194 23.05 -6.44 -2.30
C SER A 194 23.79 -6.49 -0.95
N TYR A 195 23.44 -5.59 -0.03
CA TYR A 195 24.08 -5.49 1.27
C TYR A 195 23.54 -6.49 2.32
N ASN A 196 22.24 -6.78 2.32
CA ASN A 196 21.61 -7.57 3.39
C ASN A 196 20.74 -8.72 2.90
N THR A 197 20.42 -8.75 1.63
CA THR A 197 19.75 -9.85 0.97
C THR A 197 20.53 -10.12 -0.31
N PRO A 198 21.51 -11.05 -0.29
CA PRO A 198 22.21 -11.43 -1.50
C PRO A 198 21.18 -11.77 -2.60
N ASN A 199 21.49 -11.45 -3.85
CA ASN A 199 20.61 -11.65 -5.02
C ASN A 199 20.34 -13.15 -5.31
N ASP A 200 20.30 -14.01 -4.30
CA ASP A 200 20.08 -15.43 -4.41
C ASP A 200 18.60 -15.79 -4.64
N ASP A 201 17.68 -14.84 -4.44
CA ASP A 201 16.28 -15.02 -4.82
C ASP A 201 16.04 -14.38 -6.21
N GLU A 202 16.09 -15.21 -7.23
CA GLU A 202 15.84 -14.83 -8.65
C GLU A 202 14.48 -14.16 -8.87
N ASN A 203 13.57 -14.25 -7.89
CA ASN A 203 12.23 -13.69 -7.98
C ASN A 203 12.13 -12.26 -7.43
N ALA A 204 13.01 -11.87 -6.50
CA ALA A 204 12.99 -10.55 -5.87
C ALA A 204 13.23 -9.44 -6.90
N ILE A 205 12.52 -8.32 -6.75
CA ILE A 205 12.83 -7.13 -7.55
C ILE A 205 14.14 -6.50 -7.07
N ASN A 206 14.77 -5.71 -7.95
CA ASN A 206 15.97 -4.97 -7.61
C ASN A 206 15.71 -3.97 -6.47
N SER A 207 16.80 -3.51 -5.84
CA SER A 207 16.73 -2.49 -4.80
C SER A 207 16.06 -1.21 -5.34
N VAL A 208 15.19 -0.63 -4.52
CA VAL A 208 14.44 0.60 -4.84
C VAL A 208 14.99 1.83 -4.13
N SER A 209 15.88 1.65 -3.16
CA SER A 209 16.60 2.72 -2.48
C SER A 209 18.07 2.35 -2.32
N ALA A 210 18.92 3.36 -2.10
CA ALA A 210 20.37 3.18 -1.94
C ALA A 210 20.74 2.44 -0.65
N ALA A 211 19.90 2.50 0.37
CA ALA A 211 20.11 1.82 1.66
C ALA A 211 19.10 0.70 1.88
N PRO A 212 19.50 -0.42 2.50
CA PRO A 212 18.65 -1.62 2.63
C PRO A 212 17.38 -1.41 3.47
N TYR A 213 17.34 -0.39 4.30
CA TYR A 213 16.20 -0.04 5.16
C TYR A 213 15.79 1.43 4.98
N GLY A 214 15.94 1.97 3.77
CA GLY A 214 15.60 3.36 3.47
C GLY A 214 16.27 4.36 4.41
N SER A 215 15.51 5.28 4.98
CA SER A 215 15.99 6.26 5.96
C SER A 215 15.99 5.65 7.38
N SER A 216 16.85 4.65 7.60
CA SER A 216 16.80 3.75 8.77
C SER A 216 16.90 4.45 10.12
N SER A 217 17.58 5.58 10.23
CA SER A 217 17.74 6.32 11.50
C SER A 217 16.42 6.80 12.08
N ILE A 218 15.44 7.15 11.25
CA ILE A 218 14.13 7.66 11.70
C ILE A 218 13.13 6.54 12.02
N LEU A 219 13.42 5.29 11.66
CA LEU A 219 12.57 4.15 11.99
C LEU A 219 12.44 3.96 13.51
N LEU A 220 13.44 4.37 14.26
CA LEU A 220 13.40 4.35 15.73
C LEU A 220 12.22 5.16 16.29
N ILE A 221 11.85 6.26 15.65
CA ILE A 221 10.72 7.10 16.07
C ILE A 221 9.42 6.31 16.02
N SER A 222 9.15 5.64 14.89
CA SER A 222 7.95 4.79 14.75
C SER A 222 7.98 3.59 15.69
N TRP A 223 9.15 2.98 15.88
CA TRP A 223 9.32 1.85 16.81
C TRP A 223 8.98 2.28 18.25
N VAL A 224 9.50 3.41 18.72
CA VAL A 224 9.20 3.95 20.06
C VAL A 224 7.71 4.30 20.18
N TYR A 225 7.14 4.96 19.17
CA TYR A 225 5.73 5.34 19.14
C TYR A 225 4.80 4.13 19.29
N ILE A 226 5.02 3.09 18.49
CA ILE A 226 4.23 1.85 18.56
C ILE A 226 4.43 1.14 19.90
N SER A 227 5.68 1.08 20.40
CA SER A 227 6.00 0.44 21.69
C SER A 227 5.32 1.15 22.87
N LEU A 228 5.30 2.47 22.88
CA LEU A 228 4.68 3.25 23.95
C LEU A 228 3.16 3.16 23.96
N LEU A 229 2.55 3.26 22.79
CA LEU A 229 1.08 3.23 22.67
C LEU A 229 0.51 1.83 22.80
N ASN A 230 1.24 0.80 22.35
CA ASN A 230 0.76 -0.57 22.21
C ASN A 230 -0.56 -0.66 21.41
N SER A 231 -1.20 -1.84 21.37
CA SER A 231 -2.43 -2.03 20.59
C SER A 231 -3.59 -1.14 21.05
N LYS A 232 -3.74 -0.96 22.37
CA LYS A 232 -4.81 -0.14 22.94
C LYS A 232 -4.63 1.33 22.60
N GLY A 233 -3.45 1.90 22.82
CA GLY A 233 -3.16 3.30 22.57
C GLY A 233 -3.23 3.64 21.07
N LEU A 234 -2.77 2.76 20.19
CA LEU A 234 -2.89 2.95 18.74
C LEU A 234 -4.36 3.00 18.30
N THR A 235 -5.20 2.10 18.80
CA THR A 235 -6.64 2.10 18.50
C THR A 235 -7.32 3.37 19.03
N GLU A 236 -7.00 3.81 20.24
CA GLU A 236 -7.56 5.05 20.80
C GLU A 236 -7.08 6.28 20.01
N ALA A 237 -5.83 6.35 19.59
CA ALA A 237 -5.33 7.42 18.74
C ALA A 237 -6.11 7.54 17.42
N THR A 238 -6.41 6.40 16.79
CA THR A 238 -7.24 6.36 15.57
C THR A 238 -8.65 6.88 15.82
N LYS A 239 -9.31 6.42 16.90
CA LYS A 239 -10.66 6.88 17.26
C LYS A 239 -10.71 8.37 17.51
N ILE A 240 -9.72 8.90 18.25
CA ILE A 240 -9.62 10.33 18.54
C ILE A 240 -9.37 11.13 17.26
N ALA A 241 -8.54 10.63 16.34
CA ALA A 241 -8.30 11.29 15.06
C ALA A 241 -9.59 11.41 14.22
N ILE A 242 -10.38 10.34 14.14
CA ILE A 242 -11.68 10.33 13.45
C ILE A 242 -12.67 11.29 14.15
N LEU A 243 -12.75 11.23 15.48
CA LEU A 243 -13.63 12.09 16.26
C LEU A 243 -13.29 13.58 16.04
N ASN A 244 -12.00 13.94 16.11
CA ASN A 244 -11.54 15.31 15.91
C ASN A 244 -11.83 15.80 14.49
N ALA A 245 -11.62 14.95 13.46
CA ALA A 245 -11.92 15.31 12.09
C ALA A 245 -13.41 15.62 11.88
N ASN A 246 -14.31 14.79 12.42
CA ASN A 246 -15.75 15.03 12.36
C ASN A 246 -16.16 16.28 13.16
N TYR A 247 -15.62 16.48 14.36
CA TYR A 247 -15.89 17.66 15.17
C TYR A 247 -15.48 18.98 14.49
N MET A 248 -14.36 18.97 13.74
CA MET A 248 -13.93 20.15 13.00
C MET A 248 -14.73 20.39 11.71
N ALA A 249 -15.41 19.38 11.18
CA ALA A 249 -16.22 19.49 9.98
C ALA A 249 -17.62 20.08 10.26
N GLU A 250 -18.11 20.00 11.50
CA GLU A 250 -19.36 20.63 11.97
C GLU A 250 -19.15 22.10 12.33
#